data_73ca3b6f4221c7d4dfe465d0dc54789a
#
_entry.id   73ca3b6f4221c7d4dfe465d0dc54789a
#
_cell.length_a   1.000
_cell.length_b   1.000
_cell.length_c   1.000
_cell.angle_alpha   90.00
_cell.angle_beta   90.00
_cell.angle_gamma   90.00
#
_symmetry.space_group_name_H-M   'P 1'
#
loop_
_entity.id
_entity.type
_entity.pdbx_description
1 polymer ?
#
loop_
_entity_poly.entity_id
_entity_poly.type
_entity_poly.pdbx_seq_one_letter_code
_entity_poly.pdbx_strand_id
1 'polypeptide(L)'
;MPNPNHDDSPIQNPMNRFFNLLFLLTTATTTAFAQADIQKKIQTDLIMADDGATIDLPAGTFVLASSLSLQDKKNITIRGAGADKTVLSFKNQSEGAEGLRVTNGQNIVIENLTIQDTKGDCIKTMNVNGITFRNVKVEWTGKPNQTNGSYGLYPVQCQNVTIESCTAVGASDAGIYVGQSKQIVVRNSVAYHNVAGIEIENSIGADVYDNHAYENTGGILVFDLPDLVQKKGGNVRVYNNLIENNNFDNFAPKGNIVAQVPAGTGVVVLATNQVEIFSNRIINNKSQGTAIISYFMTEEPIKDSLYYPYPSQISIHDNIYSRQLVPATYKGRMGMMYRFKLRFGKNVPDIIWDGIVDEKAPAAQSPICLKNNKNAQFANIDAGNNFKAISRDISKVTCELPPLATK
;
A
#
# COMPACT_ATOMS: atom_id res chain seq x y z
N MET A 1 10.10 8.59 -80.40
CA MET A 1 8.70 8.78 -80.00
C MET A 1 8.69 8.73 -78.46
N PRO A 2 8.56 9.87 -77.78
CA PRO A 2 8.39 9.89 -76.34
C PRO A 2 6.96 10.25 -75.97
N ASN A 3 6.45 9.61 -74.96
CA ASN A 3 5.14 9.84 -74.36
C ASN A 3 5.31 10.77 -73.14
N PRO A 4 4.59 11.86 -72.95
CA PRO A 4 4.67 12.67 -71.75
C PRO A 4 3.64 12.23 -70.73
N ASN A 5 4.10 11.95 -69.49
CA ASN A 5 3.28 11.73 -68.31
C ASN A 5 2.67 13.06 -67.84
N HIS A 6 1.36 13.15 -67.82
CA HIS A 6 0.62 14.16 -67.09
C HIS A 6 0.59 13.79 -65.60
N ASP A 7 1.08 14.67 -64.76
CA ASP A 7 0.98 14.58 -63.31
C ASP A 7 -0.18 15.51 -62.87
N ASP A 8 -1.34 14.92 -62.62
CA ASP A 8 -2.52 15.61 -62.08
C ASP A 8 -2.60 15.39 -60.59
N SER A 9 -1.81 16.13 -59.81
CA SER A 9 -2.03 16.25 -58.40
C SER A 9 -3.01 17.41 -58.09
N PRO A 10 -4.09 17.16 -57.33
CA PRO A 10 -5.06 18.21 -57.01
C PRO A 10 -4.45 19.23 -56.06
N ILE A 11 -4.47 20.50 -56.48
CA ILE A 11 -4.10 21.66 -55.69
C ILE A 11 -5.04 21.74 -54.47
N GLN A 12 -4.57 21.39 -53.32
CA GLN A 12 -5.31 21.58 -52.06
C GLN A 12 -5.40 23.06 -51.71
N ASN A 13 -6.61 23.58 -51.66
CA ASN A 13 -6.97 24.94 -51.38
C ASN A 13 -6.48 25.33 -49.95
N PRO A 14 -5.64 26.37 -49.77
CA PRO A 14 -5.10 26.75 -48.47
C PRO A 14 -6.17 27.18 -47.45
N MET A 15 -7.35 27.52 -47.89
CA MET A 15 -8.46 27.94 -47.04
C MET A 15 -8.99 26.80 -46.14
N ASN A 16 -8.91 25.53 -46.58
CA ASN A 16 -9.34 24.39 -45.75
C ASN A 16 -8.40 24.04 -44.60
N ARG A 17 -7.12 24.42 -44.68
CA ARG A 17 -6.18 24.20 -43.56
C ARG A 17 -6.40 25.18 -42.41
N PHE A 18 -6.83 26.41 -42.70
CA PHE A 18 -7.15 27.40 -41.67
C PHE A 18 -8.44 27.06 -40.90
N PHE A 19 -9.44 26.53 -41.58
CA PHE A 19 -10.70 26.13 -40.94
C PHE A 19 -10.53 24.92 -40.01
N ASN A 20 -9.75 23.93 -40.38
CA ASN A 20 -9.47 22.76 -39.52
C ASN A 20 -8.60 23.10 -38.30
N LEU A 21 -7.67 24.08 -38.44
CA LEU A 21 -6.84 24.52 -37.29
C LEU A 21 -7.65 25.37 -36.30
N LEU A 22 -8.59 26.17 -36.79
CA LEU A 22 -9.47 27.01 -35.96
C LEU A 22 -10.49 26.15 -35.20
N PHE A 23 -11.01 25.08 -35.82
CA PHE A 23 -11.95 24.15 -35.15
C PHE A 23 -11.27 23.32 -34.07
N LEU A 24 -10.00 22.90 -34.25
CA LEU A 24 -9.20 22.21 -33.24
C LEU A 24 -8.82 23.13 -32.05
N LEU A 25 -8.54 24.39 -32.27
CA LEU A 25 -8.25 25.35 -31.21
C LEU A 25 -9.50 25.71 -30.38
N THR A 26 -10.67 25.82 -31.00
CA THR A 26 -11.92 26.13 -30.26
C THR A 26 -12.42 24.96 -29.41
N THR A 27 -12.24 23.71 -29.83
CA THR A 27 -12.62 22.54 -29.04
C THR A 27 -11.67 22.35 -27.84
N ALA A 28 -10.37 22.61 -27.97
CA ALA A 28 -9.41 22.50 -26.88
C ALA A 28 -9.63 23.55 -25.78
N THR A 29 -10.02 24.78 -26.16
CA THR A 29 -10.31 25.85 -25.20
C THR A 29 -11.62 25.62 -24.44
N THR A 30 -12.66 25.12 -25.08
CA THR A 30 -13.94 24.84 -24.43
C THR A 30 -13.84 23.69 -23.43
N THR A 31 -13.04 22.65 -23.71
CA THR A 31 -12.81 21.55 -22.76
C THR A 31 -11.99 21.98 -21.54
N ALA A 32 -10.99 22.85 -21.70
CA ALA A 32 -10.19 23.37 -20.61
C ALA A 32 -11.02 24.27 -19.65
N PHE A 33 -11.88 25.13 -20.18
CA PHE A 33 -12.78 25.95 -19.36
C PHE A 33 -13.80 25.09 -18.59
N ALA A 34 -14.39 24.08 -19.21
CA ALA A 34 -15.33 23.17 -18.56
C ALA A 34 -14.67 22.36 -17.42
N GLN A 35 -13.40 21.98 -17.57
CA GLN A 35 -12.64 21.28 -16.53
C GLN A 35 -12.26 22.17 -15.34
N ALA A 36 -11.85 23.42 -15.60
CA ALA A 36 -11.58 24.39 -14.54
C ALA A 36 -12.85 24.70 -13.73
N ASP A 37 -14.00 24.79 -14.38
CA ASP A 37 -15.28 25.03 -13.74
C ASP A 37 -15.71 23.86 -12.84
N ILE A 38 -15.52 22.60 -13.27
CA ILE A 38 -15.87 21.45 -12.47
C ILE A 38 -14.96 21.30 -11.24
N GLN A 39 -13.65 21.55 -11.37
CA GLN A 39 -12.74 21.55 -10.24
C GLN A 39 -13.12 22.60 -9.20
N LYS A 40 -13.37 23.83 -9.65
CA LYS A 40 -13.80 24.92 -8.77
C LYS A 40 -15.12 24.59 -8.09
N LYS A 41 -16.07 24.01 -8.83
CA LYS A 41 -17.35 23.55 -8.27
C LYS A 41 -17.14 22.53 -7.17
N ILE A 42 -16.39 21.45 -7.44
CA ILE A 42 -16.15 20.39 -6.44
C ILE A 42 -15.45 20.99 -5.20
N GLN A 43 -14.42 21.81 -5.37
CA GLN A 43 -13.73 22.43 -4.23
C GLN A 43 -14.64 23.38 -3.45
N THR A 44 -15.52 24.12 -4.14
CA THR A 44 -16.51 24.98 -3.47
C THR A 44 -17.53 24.16 -2.68
N ASP A 45 -18.03 23.06 -3.25
CA ASP A 45 -18.96 22.16 -2.56
C ASP A 45 -18.32 21.56 -1.31
N LEU A 46 -17.02 21.15 -1.37
CA LEU A 46 -16.28 20.67 -0.21
C LEU A 46 -16.10 21.72 0.89
N ILE A 47 -15.82 22.98 0.52
CA ILE A 47 -15.64 24.08 1.49
C ILE A 47 -16.96 24.47 2.13
N MET A 48 -18.03 24.58 1.32
CA MET A 48 -19.32 25.11 1.74
C MET A 48 -20.27 24.06 2.33
N ALA A 49 -19.87 22.78 2.29
CA ALA A 49 -20.69 21.70 2.82
C ALA A 49 -21.05 21.93 4.30
N ASP A 50 -22.32 21.88 4.63
CA ASP A 50 -22.79 21.81 6.01
C ASP A 50 -22.55 20.42 6.59
N ASP A 51 -22.44 20.35 7.91
CA ASP A 51 -22.31 19.06 8.62
C ASP A 51 -23.51 18.16 8.29
N GLY A 52 -23.24 16.92 7.90
CA GLY A 52 -24.26 15.95 7.46
C GLY A 52 -24.50 15.93 5.95
N ALA A 53 -23.84 16.78 5.18
CA ALA A 53 -24.04 16.84 3.73
C ALA A 53 -23.48 15.63 2.98
N THR A 54 -24.12 15.30 1.87
CA THR A 54 -23.57 14.42 0.84
C THR A 54 -23.20 15.25 -0.37
N ILE A 55 -21.92 15.12 -0.79
CA ILE A 55 -21.37 15.79 -1.98
C ILE A 55 -21.34 14.75 -3.09
N ASP A 56 -22.34 14.81 -3.97
CA ASP A 56 -22.46 13.91 -5.11
C ASP A 56 -21.60 14.41 -6.28
N LEU A 57 -20.65 13.58 -6.69
CA LEU A 57 -19.79 13.82 -7.84
C LEU A 57 -20.41 13.14 -9.08
N PRO A 58 -20.58 13.85 -10.18
CA PRO A 58 -21.21 13.29 -11.37
C PRO A 58 -20.35 12.19 -12.01
N ALA A 59 -21.00 11.35 -12.82
CA ALA A 59 -20.28 10.44 -13.70
C ALA A 59 -19.47 11.20 -14.73
N GLY A 60 -18.24 10.77 -15.00
CA GLY A 60 -17.31 11.35 -15.95
C GLY A 60 -15.87 11.21 -15.53
N THR A 61 -14.97 11.52 -16.46
CA THR A 61 -13.53 11.64 -16.17
C THR A 61 -13.16 13.12 -16.15
N PHE A 62 -12.71 13.59 -15.00
CA PHE A 62 -12.38 14.99 -14.77
C PHE A 62 -10.87 15.14 -14.54
N VAL A 63 -10.21 15.97 -15.36
CA VAL A 63 -8.78 16.25 -15.20
C VAL A 63 -8.64 17.48 -14.32
N LEU A 64 -8.00 17.31 -13.16
CA LEU A 64 -7.86 18.33 -12.14
C LEU A 64 -6.41 18.81 -12.07
N ALA A 65 -6.22 20.12 -11.96
CA ALA A 65 -4.90 20.73 -11.91
C ALA A 65 -4.37 20.93 -10.49
N SER A 66 -5.24 20.96 -9.49
CA SER A 66 -4.87 21.16 -8.09
C SER A 66 -5.56 20.15 -7.15
N SER A 67 -4.95 19.92 -5.99
CA SER A 67 -5.50 19.07 -4.94
C SER A 67 -6.88 19.55 -4.50
N LEU A 68 -7.76 18.61 -4.17
CA LEU A 68 -9.01 18.87 -3.48
C LEU A 68 -8.81 18.75 -1.97
N SER A 69 -9.54 19.56 -1.18
CA SER A 69 -9.41 19.55 0.27
C SER A 69 -10.75 19.66 0.99
N LEU A 70 -10.90 18.86 2.05
CA LEU A 70 -12.00 18.92 3.02
C LEU A 70 -11.37 19.09 4.42
N GLN A 71 -11.71 20.14 5.14
CA GLN A 71 -11.11 20.43 6.44
C GLN A 71 -12.17 20.80 7.48
N ASP A 72 -11.96 20.31 8.73
CA ASP A 72 -12.77 20.66 9.92
C ASP A 72 -14.28 20.37 9.74
N LYS A 73 -14.64 19.32 8.99
CA LYS A 73 -16.03 18.95 8.68
C LYS A 73 -16.46 17.67 9.41
N LYS A 74 -17.78 17.52 9.59
CA LYS A 74 -18.39 16.38 10.30
C LYS A 74 -19.51 15.75 9.48
N ASN A 75 -19.61 14.41 9.56
CA ASN A 75 -20.68 13.63 8.95
C ASN A 75 -20.81 13.87 7.43
N ILE A 76 -19.70 14.05 6.71
CA ILE A 76 -19.70 14.31 5.27
C ILE A 76 -19.54 13.01 4.51
N THR A 77 -20.33 12.86 3.46
CA THR A 77 -20.17 11.83 2.45
C THR A 77 -19.72 12.46 1.12
N ILE A 78 -18.57 12.04 0.59
CA ILE A 78 -18.12 12.36 -0.78
C ILE A 78 -18.40 11.12 -1.61
N ARG A 79 -19.35 11.23 -2.55
CA ARG A 79 -19.85 10.08 -3.28
C ARG A 79 -19.76 10.28 -4.78
N GLY A 80 -19.09 9.36 -5.47
CA GLY A 80 -19.12 9.24 -6.93
C GLY A 80 -20.30 8.38 -7.40
N ALA A 81 -20.54 8.35 -8.69
CA ALA A 81 -21.56 7.52 -9.33
C ALA A 81 -21.16 6.02 -9.46
N GLY A 82 -19.92 5.69 -9.14
CA GLY A 82 -19.29 4.37 -9.20
C GLY A 82 -17.78 4.51 -9.41
N ALA A 83 -16.98 3.56 -8.92
CA ALA A 83 -15.53 3.61 -9.09
C ALA A 83 -15.11 3.58 -10.58
N ASP A 84 -15.92 2.97 -11.44
CA ASP A 84 -15.74 2.93 -12.88
C ASP A 84 -16.36 4.14 -13.62
N LYS A 85 -17.14 4.96 -12.93
CA LYS A 85 -17.96 6.03 -13.53
C LYS A 85 -17.51 7.42 -13.17
N THR A 86 -17.06 7.64 -11.94
CA THR A 86 -16.53 8.93 -11.49
C THR A 86 -15.03 8.84 -11.32
N VAL A 87 -14.26 9.47 -12.21
CA VAL A 87 -12.81 9.44 -12.21
C VAL A 87 -12.26 10.85 -12.07
N LEU A 88 -11.51 11.10 -11.01
CA LEU A 88 -10.76 12.32 -10.78
C LEU A 88 -9.30 12.07 -11.14
N SER A 89 -8.87 12.58 -12.28
CA SER A 89 -7.51 12.41 -12.81
C SER A 89 -6.66 13.62 -12.50
N PHE A 90 -5.52 13.41 -11.86
CA PHE A 90 -4.54 14.42 -11.52
C PHE A 90 -3.31 14.39 -12.45
N LYS A 91 -3.45 13.79 -13.63
CA LYS A 91 -2.35 13.59 -14.57
C LYS A 91 -1.57 14.87 -14.90
N ASN A 92 -2.22 16.02 -14.88
CA ASN A 92 -1.61 17.31 -15.16
C ASN A 92 -1.57 18.21 -13.90
N GLN A 93 -1.52 17.63 -12.74
CA GLN A 93 -1.51 18.36 -11.47
C GLN A 93 -0.34 19.34 -11.42
N SER A 94 -0.65 20.63 -11.24
CA SER A 94 0.33 21.71 -11.10
C SER A 94 0.48 22.19 -9.67
N GLU A 95 -0.60 22.10 -8.86
CA GLU A 95 -0.65 22.60 -7.48
C GLU A 95 -1.05 21.51 -6.51
N GLY A 96 -0.41 21.51 -5.34
CA GLY A 96 -0.56 20.47 -4.32
C GLY A 96 0.18 19.19 -4.71
N ALA A 97 0.08 18.19 -3.86
CA ALA A 97 0.68 16.89 -4.06
C ALA A 97 -0.36 15.77 -4.00
N GLU A 98 -1.30 15.86 -3.07
CA GLU A 98 -2.37 14.87 -2.92
C GLU A 98 -3.48 15.08 -3.97
N GLY A 99 -4.23 14.03 -4.27
CA GLY A 99 -5.46 14.16 -5.04
C GLY A 99 -6.58 14.75 -4.18
N LEU A 100 -6.96 14.04 -3.12
CA LEU A 100 -7.91 14.52 -2.12
C LEU A 100 -7.27 14.49 -0.74
N ARG A 101 -7.36 15.61 -0.03
CA ARG A 101 -6.87 15.76 1.34
C ARG A 101 -8.04 16.02 2.29
N VAL A 102 -8.13 15.23 3.35
CA VAL A 102 -9.13 15.39 4.43
C VAL A 102 -8.41 15.56 5.75
N THR A 103 -8.69 16.65 6.48
CA THR A 103 -8.02 16.92 7.77
C THR A 103 -9.02 17.32 8.85
N ASN A 104 -8.73 16.86 10.10
CA ASN A 104 -9.48 17.23 11.30
C ASN A 104 -10.98 16.95 11.19
N GLY A 105 -11.36 15.82 10.54
CA GLY A 105 -12.75 15.48 10.29
C GLY A 105 -13.34 14.52 11.34
N GLN A 106 -14.66 14.40 11.31
CA GLN A 106 -15.38 13.40 12.08
C GLN A 106 -16.45 12.72 11.21
N ASN A 107 -16.49 11.38 11.21
CA ASN A 107 -17.45 10.59 10.44
C ASN A 107 -17.47 10.96 8.94
N ILE A 108 -16.35 10.80 8.27
CA ILE A 108 -16.20 11.10 6.84
C ILE A 108 -16.30 9.80 6.04
N VAL A 109 -17.10 9.81 4.99
CA VAL A 109 -17.22 8.70 4.04
C VAL A 109 -16.77 9.16 2.66
N ILE A 110 -15.90 8.37 2.01
CA ILE A 110 -15.47 8.57 0.63
C ILE A 110 -15.83 7.29 -0.12
N GLU A 111 -16.69 7.40 -1.12
CA GLU A 111 -17.21 6.20 -1.77
C GLU A 111 -17.47 6.33 -3.27
N ASN A 112 -17.38 5.17 -3.97
CA ASN A 112 -17.83 5.01 -5.36
C ASN A 112 -17.12 5.93 -6.36
N LEU A 113 -15.81 6.11 -6.25
CA LEU A 113 -15.02 6.96 -7.16
C LEU A 113 -13.62 6.41 -7.37
N THR A 114 -12.96 6.92 -8.41
CA THR A 114 -11.55 6.69 -8.70
C THR A 114 -10.76 8.00 -8.58
N ILE A 115 -9.60 7.95 -7.92
CA ILE A 115 -8.58 9.00 -7.97
C ILE A 115 -7.33 8.43 -8.63
N GLN A 116 -6.81 9.10 -9.64
CA GLN A 116 -5.67 8.59 -10.40
C GLN A 116 -4.62 9.66 -10.74
N ASP A 117 -3.38 9.18 -10.95
CA ASP A 117 -2.24 9.93 -11.49
C ASP A 117 -1.87 11.20 -10.70
N THR A 118 -1.96 11.13 -9.38
CA THR A 118 -1.53 12.21 -8.49
C THR A 118 -0.01 12.33 -8.44
N LYS A 119 0.52 13.53 -8.15
CA LYS A 119 1.96 13.74 -7.93
C LYS A 119 2.47 13.08 -6.66
N GLY A 120 1.69 13.15 -5.60
CA GLY A 120 1.94 12.52 -4.32
C GLY A 120 0.85 11.51 -4.00
N ASP A 121 0.34 11.51 -2.76
CA ASP A 121 -0.66 10.53 -2.32
C ASP A 121 -2.01 10.70 -3.03
N CYS A 122 -2.71 9.61 -3.33
CA CYS A 122 -4.02 9.74 -3.97
C CYS A 122 -5.05 10.33 -3.00
N ILE A 123 -5.28 9.68 -1.86
CA ILE A 123 -6.20 10.20 -0.82
C ILE A 123 -5.49 10.16 0.53
N LYS A 124 -5.22 11.34 1.08
CA LYS A 124 -4.65 11.49 2.40
C LYS A 124 -5.69 11.97 3.39
N THR A 125 -5.86 11.23 4.49
CA THR A 125 -6.70 11.67 5.61
C THR A 125 -5.86 11.74 6.88
N MET A 126 -5.94 12.84 7.62
CA MET A 126 -5.14 13.08 8.81
C MET A 126 -5.99 13.66 9.94
N ASN A 127 -5.83 13.10 11.15
CA ASN A 127 -6.60 13.50 12.35
C ASN A 127 -8.11 13.38 12.14
N VAL A 128 -8.57 12.29 11.53
CA VAL A 128 -10.00 12.03 11.30
C VAL A 128 -10.46 10.92 12.25
N ASN A 129 -11.54 11.18 12.97
CA ASN A 129 -12.20 10.16 13.78
C ASN A 129 -13.47 9.65 13.06
N GLY A 130 -13.44 8.41 12.63
CA GLY A 130 -14.46 7.83 11.74
C GLY A 130 -14.19 8.18 10.28
N ILE A 131 -13.30 7.42 9.62
CA ILE A 131 -13.07 7.52 8.19
C ILE A 131 -13.43 6.21 7.52
N THR A 132 -14.27 6.27 6.51
CA THR A 132 -14.66 5.11 5.69
C THR A 132 -14.31 5.36 4.23
N PHE A 133 -13.54 4.45 3.65
CA PHE A 133 -13.35 4.31 2.21
C PHE A 133 -14.15 3.09 1.75
N ARG A 134 -15.07 3.26 0.81
CA ARG A 134 -15.90 2.18 0.29
C ARG A 134 -15.97 2.21 -1.22
N ASN A 135 -15.60 1.11 -1.87
CA ASN A 135 -15.60 1.01 -3.34
C ASN A 135 -14.86 2.20 -3.99
N VAL A 136 -13.66 2.50 -3.45
CA VAL A 136 -12.76 3.55 -3.97
C VAL A 136 -11.62 2.87 -4.70
N LYS A 137 -11.29 3.36 -5.89
CA LYS A 137 -10.10 2.97 -6.61
C LYS A 137 -9.08 4.11 -6.56
N VAL A 138 -7.83 3.76 -6.29
CA VAL A 138 -6.68 4.67 -6.39
C VAL A 138 -5.64 4.05 -7.29
N GLU A 139 -5.14 4.82 -8.27
CA GLU A 139 -4.18 4.25 -9.22
C GLU A 139 -3.26 5.26 -9.88
N TRP A 140 -2.08 4.78 -10.29
CA TRP A 140 -1.23 5.43 -11.27
C TRP A 140 -1.30 4.60 -12.55
N THR A 141 -1.83 5.21 -13.63
CA THR A 141 -2.20 4.52 -14.88
C THR A 141 -1.02 4.09 -15.74
N GLY A 142 0.19 4.58 -15.44
CA GLY A 142 1.43 4.20 -16.11
C GLY A 142 2.03 2.89 -15.59
N LYS A 143 3.25 2.58 -16.06
CA LYS A 143 4.03 1.51 -15.45
C LYS A 143 4.45 1.93 -14.04
N PRO A 144 4.37 1.01 -13.04
CA PRO A 144 4.84 1.28 -11.70
C PRO A 144 6.31 1.74 -11.71
N ASN A 145 6.58 2.85 -11.07
CA ASN A 145 7.94 3.40 -10.96
C ASN A 145 8.07 4.31 -9.73
N GLN A 146 9.31 4.65 -9.37
CA GLN A 146 9.64 5.44 -8.18
C GLN A 146 9.12 6.88 -8.19
N THR A 147 8.64 7.40 -9.31
CA THR A 147 8.09 8.76 -9.41
C THR A 147 6.59 8.82 -9.21
N ASN A 148 5.94 7.67 -9.08
CA ASN A 148 4.55 7.61 -8.62
C ASN A 148 4.48 8.13 -7.18
N GLY A 149 3.32 8.61 -6.76
CA GLY A 149 3.11 8.98 -5.36
C GLY A 149 3.30 7.80 -4.40
N SER A 150 3.57 8.11 -3.15
CA SER A 150 3.93 7.10 -2.15
C SER A 150 2.73 6.24 -1.79
N TYR A 151 1.59 6.84 -1.46
CA TYR A 151 0.46 6.13 -0.88
C TYR A 151 -0.82 6.30 -1.69
N GLY A 152 -1.52 5.19 -1.91
CA GLY A 152 -2.82 5.22 -2.55
C GLY A 152 -3.90 5.72 -1.58
N LEU A 153 -4.36 4.88 -0.65
CA LEU A 153 -5.19 5.28 0.48
C LEU A 153 -4.30 5.49 1.70
N TYR A 154 -4.34 6.70 2.27
CA TYR A 154 -3.41 7.13 3.30
C TYR A 154 -4.11 7.75 4.53
N PRO A 155 -4.82 6.97 5.35
CA PRO A 155 -5.22 7.44 6.68
C PRO A 155 -4.02 7.42 7.65
N VAL A 156 -3.72 8.58 8.24
CA VAL A 156 -2.66 8.75 9.24
C VAL A 156 -3.18 9.52 10.44
N GLN A 157 -2.80 9.07 11.66
CA GLN A 157 -3.27 9.65 12.92
C GLN A 157 -4.80 9.69 13.03
N CYS A 158 -5.46 8.68 12.43
CA CYS A 158 -6.91 8.54 12.41
C CYS A 158 -7.40 7.54 13.46
N GLN A 159 -8.69 7.58 13.77
CA GLN A 159 -9.38 6.60 14.60
C GLN A 159 -10.61 6.07 13.87
N ASN A 160 -11.04 4.83 14.19
CA ASN A 160 -12.21 4.22 13.57
C ASN A 160 -12.10 4.23 12.03
N VAL A 161 -11.01 3.63 11.51
CA VAL A 161 -10.70 3.57 10.08
C VAL A 161 -11.34 2.33 9.47
N THR A 162 -12.11 2.50 8.41
CA THR A 162 -12.67 1.40 7.61
C THR A 162 -12.27 1.58 6.15
N ILE A 163 -11.63 0.55 5.58
CA ILE A 163 -11.29 0.46 4.15
C ILE A 163 -11.92 -0.83 3.65
N GLU A 164 -12.94 -0.72 2.81
CA GLU A 164 -13.66 -1.88 2.32
C GLU A 164 -13.95 -1.81 0.82
N SER A 165 -13.78 -2.94 0.15
CA SER A 165 -14.02 -3.08 -1.30
C SER A 165 -13.25 -2.06 -2.14
N CYS A 166 -12.04 -1.68 -1.70
CA CYS A 166 -11.19 -0.70 -2.38
C CYS A 166 -10.15 -1.39 -3.27
N THR A 167 -9.65 -0.64 -4.25
CA THR A 167 -8.56 -1.10 -5.13
C THR A 167 -7.43 -0.09 -5.14
N ALA A 168 -6.18 -0.55 -4.95
CA ALA A 168 -4.99 0.31 -4.95
C ALA A 168 -3.91 -0.21 -5.88
N VAL A 169 -3.42 0.64 -6.80
CA VAL A 169 -2.53 0.24 -7.90
C VAL A 169 -1.41 1.24 -8.13
N GLY A 170 -0.17 0.77 -8.16
CA GLY A 170 0.97 1.52 -8.69
C GLY A 170 1.68 2.45 -7.70
N ALA A 171 1.37 2.38 -6.40
CA ALA A 171 2.03 3.19 -5.36
C ALA A 171 3.52 2.87 -5.23
N SER A 172 4.37 3.89 -5.12
CA SER A 172 5.81 3.71 -4.97
C SER A 172 6.25 3.36 -3.55
N ASP A 173 5.30 3.30 -2.62
CA ASP A 173 5.47 2.83 -1.25
C ASP A 173 4.34 1.84 -0.92
N ALA A 174 3.15 2.26 -0.50
CA ALA A 174 2.06 1.35 -0.21
C ALA A 174 0.74 1.71 -0.92
N GLY A 175 0.07 0.70 -1.50
CA GLY A 175 -1.24 0.88 -2.13
C GLY A 175 -2.30 1.28 -1.11
N ILE A 176 -2.40 0.53 -0.01
CA ILE A 176 -3.22 0.85 1.15
C ILE A 176 -2.28 1.00 2.34
N TYR A 177 -2.13 2.21 2.85
CA TYR A 177 -1.32 2.50 4.03
C TYR A 177 -2.20 3.02 5.15
N VAL A 178 -2.05 2.47 6.35
CA VAL A 178 -2.70 2.97 7.57
C VAL A 178 -1.62 3.19 8.62
N GLY A 179 -1.30 4.46 8.91
CA GLY A 179 -0.22 4.81 9.83
C GLY A 179 -0.69 5.51 11.09
N GLN A 180 -0.06 5.20 12.22
CA GLN A 180 -0.24 5.87 13.51
C GLN A 180 -1.71 6.02 13.93
N SER A 181 -2.53 5.05 13.53
CA SER A 181 -3.99 5.08 13.64
C SER A 181 -4.51 4.02 14.62
N LYS A 182 -5.79 4.09 14.96
CA LYS A 182 -6.40 3.17 15.94
C LYS A 182 -7.75 2.66 15.44
N GLN A 183 -8.11 1.42 15.84
CA GLN A 183 -9.39 0.79 15.52
C GLN A 183 -9.61 0.72 14.00
N ILE A 184 -8.86 -0.16 13.36
CA ILE A 184 -8.71 -0.21 11.90
C ILE A 184 -9.33 -1.49 11.37
N VAL A 185 -10.08 -1.39 10.28
CA VAL A 185 -10.56 -2.52 9.48
C VAL A 185 -10.15 -2.29 8.02
N VAL A 186 -9.42 -3.25 7.44
CA VAL A 186 -9.12 -3.31 6.00
C VAL A 186 -9.65 -4.64 5.48
N ARG A 187 -10.66 -4.61 4.63
CA ARG A 187 -11.32 -5.85 4.16
C ARG A 187 -11.80 -5.80 2.72
N ASN A 188 -11.96 -6.99 2.12
CA ASN A 188 -12.53 -7.16 0.78
C ASN A 188 -11.86 -6.28 -0.28
N SER A 189 -10.60 -5.89 -0.06
CA SER A 189 -9.88 -4.93 -0.87
C SER A 189 -8.79 -5.61 -1.70
N VAL A 190 -8.38 -4.96 -2.78
CA VAL A 190 -7.43 -5.49 -3.75
C VAL A 190 -6.26 -4.51 -3.88
N ALA A 191 -5.02 -5.01 -3.76
CA ALA A 191 -3.82 -4.20 -3.94
C ALA A 191 -2.82 -4.94 -4.84
N TYR A 192 -2.43 -4.30 -5.95
CA TYR A 192 -1.48 -4.89 -6.89
C TYR A 192 -0.61 -3.86 -7.59
N HIS A 193 0.57 -4.31 -8.07
CA HIS A 193 1.59 -3.46 -8.69
C HIS A 193 2.10 -2.31 -7.80
N ASN A 194 2.02 -2.45 -6.48
CA ASN A 194 2.60 -1.50 -5.52
C ASN A 194 3.94 -2.05 -5.00
N VAL A 195 4.68 -1.25 -4.25
CA VAL A 195 5.80 -1.80 -3.47
C VAL A 195 5.24 -2.60 -2.31
N ALA A 196 4.49 -2.01 -1.39
CA ALA A 196 3.68 -2.75 -0.44
C ALA A 196 2.22 -2.77 -0.90
N GLY A 197 1.56 -3.94 -0.86
CA GLY A 197 0.13 -4.00 -1.17
C GLY A 197 -0.69 -3.30 -0.09
N ILE A 198 -0.57 -3.77 1.14
CA ILE A 198 -1.21 -3.22 2.35
C ILE A 198 -0.15 -3.04 3.43
N GLU A 199 -0.13 -1.88 4.08
CA GLU A 199 0.78 -1.58 5.17
C GLU A 199 0.05 -1.01 6.38
N ILE A 200 0.31 -1.59 7.55
CA ILE A 200 -0.16 -1.12 8.85
C ILE A 200 1.07 -0.69 9.64
N GLU A 201 1.23 0.62 9.87
CA GLU A 201 2.44 1.16 10.50
C GLU A 201 2.13 1.89 11.80
N ASN A 202 2.88 1.55 12.87
CA ASN A 202 2.73 2.15 14.21
C ASN A 202 1.27 2.32 14.65
N SER A 203 0.43 1.36 14.32
CA SER A 203 -1.03 1.45 14.51
C SER A 203 -1.51 0.46 15.55
N ILE A 204 -2.60 0.77 16.23
CA ILE A 204 -3.12 -0.04 17.33
C ILE A 204 -4.49 -0.59 16.98
N GLY A 205 -4.57 -1.91 17.00
CA GLY A 205 -5.81 -2.61 16.79
C GLY A 205 -6.28 -2.55 15.36
N ALA A 206 -5.76 -3.43 14.51
CA ALA A 206 -6.12 -3.54 13.10
C ALA A 206 -6.58 -4.96 12.77
N ASP A 207 -7.68 -5.05 12.05
CA ASP A 207 -8.17 -6.27 11.40
C ASP A 207 -7.99 -6.14 9.90
N VAL A 208 -7.10 -6.97 9.32
CA VAL A 208 -6.79 -6.99 7.88
C VAL A 208 -7.20 -8.35 7.34
N TYR A 209 -8.35 -8.42 6.66
CA TYR A 209 -8.91 -9.71 6.28
C TYR A 209 -9.71 -9.70 4.97
N ASP A 210 -9.85 -10.87 4.39
CA ASP A 210 -10.57 -11.09 3.12
C ASP A 210 -10.03 -10.18 1.98
N ASN A 211 -8.74 -9.81 2.01
CA ASN A 211 -8.12 -9.00 0.99
C ASN A 211 -7.34 -9.87 -0.01
N HIS A 212 -7.10 -9.33 -1.19
CA HIS A 212 -6.24 -9.92 -2.20
C HIS A 212 -5.05 -8.99 -2.50
N ALA A 213 -3.86 -9.37 -2.03
CA ALA A 213 -2.61 -8.66 -2.30
C ALA A 213 -1.73 -9.50 -3.25
N TYR A 214 -1.59 -9.05 -4.49
CA TYR A 214 -0.88 -9.80 -5.53
C TYR A 214 -0.06 -8.91 -6.45
N GLU A 215 0.98 -9.49 -7.05
CA GLU A 215 1.87 -8.76 -7.98
C GLU A 215 2.42 -7.43 -7.42
N ASN A 216 2.58 -7.34 -6.10
CA ASN A 216 3.36 -6.29 -5.44
C ASN A 216 4.81 -6.77 -5.24
N THR A 217 5.67 -5.93 -4.68
CA THR A 217 6.97 -6.35 -4.17
C THR A 217 6.81 -7.14 -2.86
N GLY A 218 6.00 -6.62 -1.94
CA GLY A 218 5.54 -7.26 -0.72
C GLY A 218 4.02 -7.18 -0.58
N GLY A 219 3.39 -8.23 -0.04
CA GLY A 219 1.93 -8.32 0.03
C GLY A 219 1.35 -7.49 1.16
N ILE A 220 1.56 -7.91 2.43
CA ILE A 220 1.06 -7.23 3.63
C ILE A 220 2.22 -6.97 4.58
N LEU A 221 2.41 -5.71 4.99
CA LEU A 221 3.46 -5.28 5.90
C LEU A 221 2.84 -4.76 7.20
N VAL A 222 3.43 -5.16 8.33
CA VAL A 222 3.04 -4.69 9.67
C VAL A 222 4.30 -4.16 10.34
N PHE A 223 4.45 -2.86 10.38
CA PHE A 223 5.68 -2.19 10.74
C PHE A 223 5.52 -1.30 11.98
N ASP A 224 6.54 -1.30 12.83
CA ASP A 224 6.80 -0.24 13.79
C ASP A 224 8.13 0.43 13.45
N LEU A 225 8.09 1.73 13.22
CA LEU A 225 9.24 2.55 12.89
C LEU A 225 9.53 3.58 13.99
N PRO A 226 10.80 3.99 14.16
CA PRO A 226 11.18 5.04 15.11
C PRO A 226 10.73 6.44 14.65
N ASP A 227 10.91 7.42 15.52
CA ASP A 227 10.72 8.86 15.25
C ASP A 227 9.30 9.28 14.83
N LEU A 228 8.29 8.41 15.06
CA LEU A 228 6.88 8.71 14.81
C LEU A 228 6.16 9.15 16.09
N VAL A 229 5.01 9.84 15.95
CA VAL A 229 4.21 10.31 17.09
C VAL A 229 3.65 9.11 17.88
N GLN A 230 3.04 8.15 17.20
CA GLN A 230 2.61 6.88 17.79
C GLN A 230 3.84 5.95 17.87
N LYS A 231 4.36 5.75 19.09
CA LYS A 231 5.63 5.04 19.32
C LYS A 231 5.57 3.54 19.12
N LYS A 232 4.43 2.93 19.44
CA LYS A 232 4.24 1.47 19.35
C LYS A 232 2.93 1.17 18.67
N GLY A 233 2.98 0.23 17.73
CA GLY A 233 1.83 -0.45 17.20
C GLY A 233 1.54 -1.74 17.96
N GLY A 234 0.49 -2.42 17.55
CA GLY A 234 0.14 -3.73 18.07
C GLY A 234 -1.34 -4.06 18.03
N ASN A 235 -1.65 -5.26 18.50
CA ASN A 235 -3.00 -5.83 18.39
C ASN A 235 -3.48 -5.86 16.93
N VAL A 236 -2.64 -6.40 16.02
CA VAL A 236 -2.91 -6.49 14.58
C VAL A 236 -3.21 -7.93 14.21
N ARG A 237 -4.35 -8.16 13.56
CA ARG A 237 -4.74 -9.46 13.03
C ARG A 237 -4.75 -9.43 11.51
N VAL A 238 -4.04 -10.38 10.89
CA VAL A 238 -3.97 -10.56 9.43
C VAL A 238 -4.52 -11.95 9.12
N TYR A 239 -5.73 -12.03 8.56
CA TYR A 239 -6.39 -13.32 8.39
C TYR A 239 -7.28 -13.42 7.16
N ASN A 240 -7.51 -14.65 6.69
CA ASN A 240 -8.33 -14.99 5.52
C ASN A 240 -7.91 -14.26 4.23
N ASN A 241 -6.70 -13.70 4.14
CA ASN A 241 -6.25 -13.02 2.94
C ASN A 241 -5.69 -14.01 1.91
N LEU A 242 -5.83 -13.66 0.63
CA LEU A 242 -5.07 -14.25 -0.46
C LEU A 242 -3.86 -13.35 -0.76
N ILE A 243 -2.64 -13.86 -0.48
CA ILE A 243 -1.39 -13.11 -0.61
C ILE A 243 -0.49 -13.86 -1.58
N GLU A 244 -0.53 -13.47 -2.85
CA GLU A 244 0.09 -14.30 -3.87
C GLU A 244 0.90 -13.54 -4.91
N ASN A 245 1.92 -14.24 -5.45
CA ASN A 245 2.69 -13.74 -6.58
C ASN A 245 3.28 -12.32 -6.38
N ASN A 246 3.56 -11.91 -5.13
CA ASN A 246 4.12 -10.58 -4.83
C ASN A 246 5.59 -10.53 -5.26
N ASN A 247 5.83 -10.73 -6.55
CA ASN A 247 7.15 -10.92 -7.16
C ASN A 247 7.60 -9.72 -7.99
N PHE A 248 6.88 -8.61 -7.95
CA PHE A 248 7.21 -7.40 -8.69
C PHE A 248 8.53 -6.80 -8.17
N ASP A 249 9.37 -6.34 -9.07
CA ASP A 249 10.64 -5.72 -8.68
C ASP A 249 10.39 -4.48 -7.81
N ASN A 250 11.16 -4.33 -6.74
CA ASN A 250 11.04 -3.19 -5.86
C ASN A 250 11.44 -1.90 -6.59
N PHE A 251 10.52 -0.96 -6.65
CA PHE A 251 10.71 0.34 -7.29
C PHE A 251 10.55 1.52 -6.32
N ALA A 252 10.56 1.26 -5.00
CA ALA A 252 10.53 2.31 -4.00
C ALA A 252 11.69 3.29 -4.16
N PRO A 253 11.51 4.58 -3.85
CA PRO A 253 12.60 5.54 -3.75
C PRO A 253 13.65 5.06 -2.75
N LYS A 254 14.92 5.27 -3.07
CA LYS A 254 16.03 4.93 -2.18
C LYS A 254 15.91 5.72 -0.87
N GLY A 255 16.13 5.05 0.24
CA GLY A 255 16.04 5.63 1.60
C GLY A 255 14.71 5.32 2.31
N ASN A 256 13.67 4.92 1.62
CA ASN A 256 12.46 4.41 2.26
C ASN A 256 12.73 3.01 2.84
N ILE A 257 12.15 2.70 4.00
CA ILE A 257 12.29 1.37 4.63
C ILE A 257 11.74 0.27 3.72
N VAL A 258 10.63 0.52 3.05
CA VAL A 258 10.04 -0.45 2.10
C VAL A 258 10.96 -0.76 0.91
N ALA A 259 11.94 0.11 0.59
CA ALA A 259 12.94 -0.17 -0.44
C ALA A 259 13.86 -1.37 -0.08
N GLN A 260 13.90 -1.74 1.19
CA GLN A 260 14.65 -2.91 1.66
C GLN A 260 13.86 -4.22 1.56
N VAL A 261 12.55 -4.16 1.34
CA VAL A 261 11.70 -5.35 1.19
C VAL A 261 12.08 -6.11 -0.09
N PRO A 262 12.46 -7.38 -0.01
CA PRO A 262 12.82 -8.15 -1.19
C PRO A 262 11.57 -8.50 -2.02
N ALA A 263 11.68 -8.38 -3.34
CA ALA A 263 10.64 -8.85 -4.25
C ALA A 263 10.36 -10.35 -4.01
N GLY A 264 9.10 -10.71 -3.91
CA GLY A 264 8.70 -12.07 -3.56
C GLY A 264 8.46 -12.27 -2.06
N THR A 265 7.99 -11.23 -1.41
CA THR A 265 7.62 -11.25 0.00
C THR A 265 6.09 -11.33 0.15
N GLY A 266 5.60 -12.27 0.97
CA GLY A 266 4.18 -12.36 1.30
C GLY A 266 3.82 -11.39 2.43
N VAL A 267 4.27 -11.67 3.65
CA VAL A 267 4.01 -10.85 4.84
C VAL A 267 5.33 -10.48 5.52
N VAL A 268 5.42 -9.26 6.05
CA VAL A 268 6.53 -8.86 6.96
C VAL A 268 5.95 -8.29 8.24
N VAL A 269 6.50 -8.74 9.36
CA VAL A 269 6.34 -8.09 10.67
C VAL A 269 7.68 -7.49 11.05
N LEU A 270 7.76 -6.16 11.14
CA LEU A 270 8.96 -5.44 11.53
C LEU A 270 8.75 -4.75 12.89
N ALA A 271 9.43 -5.23 13.92
CA ALA A 271 9.48 -4.65 15.27
C ALA A 271 8.11 -4.45 15.96
N THR A 272 7.02 -4.92 15.38
CA THR A 272 5.67 -4.75 15.92
C THR A 272 5.38 -5.79 17.00
N ASN A 273 4.57 -5.41 17.98
CA ASN A 273 4.13 -6.27 19.08
C ASN A 273 2.68 -6.74 18.88
N GLN A 274 2.35 -7.94 19.38
CA GLN A 274 1.00 -8.50 19.31
C GLN A 274 0.43 -8.55 17.89
N VAL A 275 0.99 -9.43 17.07
CA VAL A 275 0.52 -9.68 15.71
C VAL A 275 0.08 -11.13 15.58
N GLU A 276 -1.13 -11.33 15.08
CA GLU A 276 -1.70 -12.65 14.81
C GLU A 276 -1.95 -12.82 13.31
N ILE A 277 -1.27 -13.80 12.69
CA ILE A 277 -1.34 -14.08 11.25
C ILE A 277 -1.94 -15.48 11.08
N PHE A 278 -3.18 -15.59 10.62
CA PHE A 278 -3.86 -16.87 10.58
C PHE A 278 -4.83 -17.04 9.41
N SER A 279 -5.06 -18.28 9.05
CA SER A 279 -6.01 -18.65 7.98
C SER A 279 -5.77 -17.98 6.63
N ASN A 280 -4.55 -17.48 6.37
CA ASN A 280 -4.21 -16.89 5.09
C ASN A 280 -3.74 -17.95 4.09
N ARG A 281 -3.89 -17.65 2.81
CA ARG A 281 -3.26 -18.36 1.71
C ARG A 281 -2.09 -17.52 1.18
N ILE A 282 -0.86 -17.97 1.45
CA ILE A 282 0.38 -17.28 1.11
C ILE A 282 1.09 -18.08 0.02
N ILE A 283 0.92 -17.65 -1.24
CA ILE A 283 1.17 -18.49 -2.40
C ILE A 283 2.15 -17.83 -3.37
N ASN A 284 3.13 -18.60 -3.87
CA ASN A 284 4.06 -18.20 -4.92
C ASN A 284 4.85 -16.89 -4.68
N ASN A 285 5.08 -16.53 -3.43
CA ASN A 285 5.99 -15.42 -3.08
C ASN A 285 7.42 -15.98 -3.08
N LYS A 286 8.23 -15.61 -4.09
CA LYS A 286 9.50 -16.30 -4.42
C LYS A 286 10.62 -16.18 -3.40
N SER A 287 10.60 -15.13 -2.55
CA SER A 287 11.69 -14.88 -1.59
C SER A 287 11.37 -15.35 -0.18
N GLN A 288 10.16 -15.08 0.32
CA GLN A 288 9.70 -15.51 1.63
C GLN A 288 8.18 -15.41 1.73
N GLY A 289 7.55 -16.35 2.40
CA GLY A 289 6.11 -16.28 2.67
C GLY A 289 5.82 -15.29 3.80
N THR A 290 6.49 -15.44 4.95
CA THR A 290 6.35 -14.55 6.11
C THR A 290 7.74 -14.30 6.72
N ALA A 291 8.08 -13.04 6.98
CA ALA A 291 9.29 -12.66 7.71
C ALA A 291 8.93 -11.94 9.02
N ILE A 292 9.57 -12.32 10.09
CA ILE A 292 9.51 -11.67 11.40
C ILE A 292 10.90 -11.12 11.68
N ILE A 293 11.02 -9.79 11.72
CA ILE A 293 12.31 -9.14 11.83
C ILE A 293 12.29 -7.99 12.84
N SER A 294 13.40 -7.82 13.55
CA SER A 294 13.66 -6.65 14.37
C SER A 294 14.08 -5.46 13.50
N TYR A 295 13.99 -4.26 14.03
CA TYR A 295 14.46 -3.06 13.33
C TYR A 295 15.97 -3.10 13.04
N PHE A 296 16.75 -3.85 13.81
CA PHE A 296 18.19 -4.03 13.58
C PHE A 296 18.52 -4.62 12.20
N MET A 297 17.57 -5.32 11.59
CA MET A 297 17.75 -5.85 10.23
C MET A 297 17.79 -4.74 9.15
N THR A 298 17.30 -3.55 9.46
CA THR A 298 17.38 -2.39 8.55
C THR A 298 18.78 -1.80 8.52
N GLU A 299 19.59 -1.99 9.57
CA GLU A 299 20.88 -1.34 9.86
C GLU A 299 20.78 0.20 9.93
N GLU A 300 19.57 0.73 10.02
CA GLU A 300 19.36 2.16 10.22
C GLU A 300 19.55 2.52 11.71
N PRO A 301 20.08 3.70 12.03
CA PRO A 301 20.32 4.09 13.41
C PRO A 301 19.01 4.36 14.16
N ILE A 302 18.92 3.89 15.40
CA ILE A 302 17.82 4.19 16.31
C ILE A 302 18.20 5.39 17.16
N LYS A 303 17.52 6.54 16.95
CA LYS A 303 17.73 7.77 17.72
C LYS A 303 16.66 7.95 18.81
N ASP A 304 15.47 7.41 18.60
CA ASP A 304 14.35 7.49 19.53
C ASP A 304 14.55 6.51 20.69
N SER A 305 14.87 7.01 21.86
CA SER A 305 15.07 6.19 23.07
C SER A 305 13.79 5.50 23.59
N LEU A 306 12.61 5.91 23.13
CA LEU A 306 11.33 5.31 23.48
C LEU A 306 10.88 4.23 22.46
N TYR A 307 11.61 4.07 21.37
CA TYR A 307 11.32 3.08 20.37
C TYR A 307 11.72 1.66 20.83
N TYR A 308 10.84 0.70 20.60
CA TYR A 308 11.09 -0.71 20.90
C TYR A 308 11.36 -1.49 19.62
N PRO A 309 12.61 -1.90 19.35
CA PRO A 309 13.00 -2.43 18.03
C PRO A 309 12.77 -3.93 17.83
N TYR A 310 12.14 -4.62 18.77
CA TYR A 310 11.98 -6.07 18.71
C TYR A 310 10.54 -6.47 18.40
N PRO A 311 10.31 -7.44 17.49
CA PRO A 311 9.01 -8.08 17.38
C PRO A 311 8.74 -8.92 18.63
N SER A 312 7.52 -8.89 19.13
CA SER A 312 7.15 -9.68 20.32
C SER A 312 5.69 -10.11 20.29
N GLN A 313 5.38 -11.27 20.89
CA GLN A 313 4.04 -11.84 20.93
C GLN A 313 3.44 -12.03 19.52
N ILE A 314 4.21 -12.64 18.62
CA ILE A 314 3.78 -12.90 17.25
C ILE A 314 3.25 -14.33 17.16
N SER A 315 1.97 -14.49 16.78
CA SER A 315 1.33 -15.79 16.56
C SER A 315 1.09 -16.00 15.06
N ILE A 316 1.60 -17.12 14.53
CA ILE A 316 1.40 -17.49 13.11
C ILE A 316 0.83 -18.90 13.08
N HIS A 317 -0.44 -19.03 12.67
CA HIS A 317 -1.09 -20.33 12.75
C HIS A 317 -2.13 -20.55 11.64
N ASP A 318 -2.40 -21.80 11.37
CA ASP A 318 -3.44 -22.25 10.43
C ASP A 318 -3.36 -21.63 9.01
N ASN A 319 -2.18 -21.11 8.61
CA ASN A 319 -1.97 -20.60 7.26
C ASN A 319 -1.62 -21.74 6.28
N ILE A 320 -1.87 -21.51 5.02
CA ILE A 320 -1.47 -22.40 3.92
C ILE A 320 -0.37 -21.72 3.12
N TYR A 321 0.82 -22.34 3.10
CA TYR A 321 1.93 -21.90 2.27
C TYR A 321 2.09 -22.81 1.04
N SER A 322 2.34 -22.22 -0.08
CA SER A 322 2.69 -22.93 -1.32
C SER A 322 3.49 -22.04 -2.23
N ARG A 323 4.56 -22.58 -2.84
CA ARG A 323 5.33 -21.83 -3.82
C ARG A 323 6.03 -22.76 -4.82
N GLN A 324 6.30 -22.22 -5.99
CA GLN A 324 7.18 -22.86 -6.94
C GLN A 324 8.64 -22.75 -6.46
N LEU A 325 9.44 -23.78 -6.72
CA LEU A 325 10.87 -23.78 -6.38
C LEU A 325 11.66 -22.94 -7.38
N VAL A 326 11.48 -21.63 -7.32
CA VAL A 326 12.24 -20.65 -8.08
C VAL A 326 13.25 -19.95 -7.17
N PRO A 327 14.37 -19.44 -7.70
CA PRO A 327 15.31 -18.67 -6.89
C PRO A 327 14.67 -17.41 -6.31
N ALA A 328 14.97 -17.12 -5.04
CA ALA A 328 14.65 -15.82 -4.44
C ALA A 328 15.27 -14.67 -5.24
N THR A 329 14.75 -13.47 -5.10
CA THR A 329 15.40 -12.29 -5.67
C THR A 329 16.83 -12.15 -5.15
N TYR A 330 17.72 -11.61 -5.98
CA TYR A 330 19.05 -11.16 -5.54
C TYR A 330 19.14 -9.63 -5.48
N LYS A 331 18.08 -8.94 -5.90
CA LYS A 331 18.00 -7.49 -5.86
C LYS A 331 17.75 -7.01 -4.43
N GLY A 332 18.28 -5.84 -4.12
CA GLY A 332 18.19 -5.27 -2.78
C GLY A 332 19.08 -6.02 -1.76
N ARG A 333 19.27 -5.41 -0.62
CA ARG A 333 20.16 -5.91 0.43
C ARG A 333 19.70 -7.26 1.01
N MET A 334 18.44 -7.37 1.40
CA MET A 334 17.89 -8.61 1.94
C MET A 334 17.90 -9.74 0.91
N GLY A 335 17.61 -9.44 -0.36
CA GLY A 335 17.68 -10.44 -1.42
C GLY A 335 19.09 -10.96 -1.64
N MET A 336 20.11 -10.09 -1.64
CA MET A 336 21.51 -10.51 -1.69
C MET A 336 21.90 -11.34 -0.47
N MET A 337 21.43 -10.96 0.72
CA MET A 337 21.67 -11.72 1.93
C MET A 337 21.12 -13.14 1.81
N TYR A 338 19.88 -13.31 1.41
CA TYR A 338 19.26 -14.63 1.24
C TYR A 338 20.00 -15.51 0.23
N ARG A 339 20.35 -14.93 -0.92
CA ARG A 339 21.02 -15.68 -1.99
C ARG A 339 22.47 -16.02 -1.69
N PHE A 340 23.23 -15.07 -1.21
CA PHE A 340 24.69 -15.18 -1.14
C PHE A 340 25.21 -15.45 0.27
N LYS A 341 24.71 -14.77 1.28
CA LYS A 341 25.17 -14.95 2.66
C LYS A 341 24.52 -16.17 3.31
N LEU A 342 23.21 -16.30 3.21
CA LEU A 342 22.48 -17.44 3.79
C LEU A 342 22.42 -18.66 2.85
N ARG A 343 22.76 -18.48 1.57
CA ARG A 343 22.80 -19.54 0.54
C ARG A 343 21.48 -20.30 0.40
N PHE A 344 20.37 -19.65 0.62
CA PHE A 344 19.06 -20.31 0.53
C PHE A 344 18.70 -20.70 -0.91
N GLY A 345 19.06 -19.89 -1.90
CA GLY A 345 18.79 -20.17 -3.30
C GLY A 345 17.29 -20.44 -3.56
N LYS A 346 16.97 -21.65 -4.01
CA LYS A 346 15.59 -22.11 -4.22
C LYS A 346 14.88 -22.58 -2.94
N ASN A 347 15.62 -22.81 -1.89
CA ASN A 347 15.14 -23.38 -0.63
C ASN A 347 15.02 -22.35 0.48
N VAL A 348 14.61 -21.12 0.12
CA VAL A 348 14.28 -20.11 1.13
C VAL A 348 13.09 -20.64 1.94
N PRO A 349 13.16 -20.69 3.28
CA PRO A 349 12.04 -21.10 4.11
C PRO A 349 10.83 -20.18 3.93
N ASP A 350 9.63 -20.73 4.11
CA ASP A 350 8.39 -19.96 3.99
C ASP A 350 8.25 -18.95 5.13
N ILE A 351 8.64 -19.34 6.35
CA ILE A 351 8.64 -18.48 7.54
C ILE A 351 10.07 -18.25 7.97
N ILE A 352 10.50 -17.00 7.99
CA ILE A 352 11.84 -16.57 8.41
C ILE A 352 11.72 -15.69 9.64
N TRP A 353 12.50 -16.01 10.67
CA TRP A 353 12.70 -15.19 11.85
C TRP A 353 14.16 -14.78 11.96
N ASP A 354 14.43 -13.51 12.26
CA ASP A 354 15.81 -13.02 12.41
C ASP A 354 16.52 -13.56 13.68
N GLY A 355 15.75 -14.02 14.67
CA GLY A 355 16.29 -14.58 15.92
C GLY A 355 16.75 -13.52 16.92
N ILE A 356 16.58 -12.23 16.62
CA ILE A 356 16.98 -11.14 17.52
C ILE A 356 15.88 -10.93 18.57
N VAL A 357 16.22 -11.04 19.83
CA VAL A 357 15.31 -10.91 20.97
C VAL A 357 15.81 -9.86 21.95
N ASP A 358 14.89 -9.29 22.72
CA ASP A 358 15.23 -8.45 23.86
C ASP A 358 15.67 -9.36 25.03
N GLU A 359 16.96 -9.33 25.36
CA GLU A 359 17.52 -10.09 26.47
C GLU A 359 16.97 -9.69 27.84
N LYS A 360 16.36 -8.50 27.93
CA LYS A 360 15.73 -7.99 29.16
C LYS A 360 14.26 -8.42 29.29
N ALA A 361 13.68 -8.97 28.22
CA ALA A 361 12.31 -9.46 28.27
C ALA A 361 12.21 -10.70 29.17
N PRO A 362 11.07 -10.91 29.86
CA PRO A 362 10.88 -12.13 30.68
C PRO A 362 11.07 -13.38 29.82
N ALA A 363 11.96 -14.27 30.25
CA ALA A 363 12.28 -15.53 29.56
C ALA A 363 11.08 -16.48 29.37
N ALA A 364 9.97 -16.22 30.03
CA ALA A 364 8.78 -17.08 30.02
C ALA A 364 7.89 -16.91 28.77
N GLN A 365 8.12 -15.91 27.93
CA GLN A 365 7.30 -15.68 26.74
C GLN A 365 8.15 -15.81 25.47
N SER A 366 7.84 -16.83 24.65
CA SER A 366 8.42 -16.89 23.30
C SER A 366 8.00 -15.64 22.50
N PRO A 367 8.94 -14.96 21.85
CA PRO A 367 8.60 -13.79 21.03
C PRO A 367 7.72 -14.15 19.85
N ILE A 368 7.80 -15.40 19.36
CA ILE A 368 7.01 -15.94 18.26
C ILE A 368 6.46 -17.33 18.59
N CYS A 369 5.25 -17.63 18.15
CA CYS A 369 4.63 -18.95 18.24
C CYS A 369 4.12 -19.37 16.85
N LEU A 370 4.47 -20.59 16.45
CA LEU A 370 4.03 -21.20 15.19
C LEU A 370 3.19 -22.44 15.48
N LYS A 371 1.99 -22.53 14.85
CA LYS A 371 1.09 -23.68 15.04
C LYS A 371 0.34 -23.99 13.74
N ASN A 372 0.23 -25.25 13.36
CA ASN A 372 -0.63 -25.75 12.27
C ASN A 372 -0.45 -25.07 10.90
N ASN A 373 0.69 -24.47 10.60
CA ASN A 373 0.92 -23.86 9.28
C ASN A 373 1.20 -24.96 8.25
N LYS A 374 0.27 -25.12 7.31
CA LYS A 374 0.33 -26.17 6.31
C LYS A 374 1.41 -25.90 5.28
N ASN A 375 2.28 -26.88 5.03
CA ASN A 375 3.40 -26.86 4.08
C ASN A 375 4.49 -25.82 4.38
N ALA A 376 4.48 -25.17 5.55
CA ALA A 376 5.46 -24.17 5.91
C ALA A 376 6.80 -24.77 6.31
N GLN A 377 7.88 -24.25 5.75
CA GLN A 377 9.24 -24.43 6.22
C GLN A 377 9.65 -23.22 7.06
N PHE A 378 10.34 -23.47 8.17
CA PHE A 378 10.78 -22.42 9.10
C PHE A 378 12.32 -22.30 9.12
N ALA A 379 12.83 -21.08 9.33
CA ALA A 379 14.18 -20.85 9.81
C ALA A 379 14.29 -19.65 10.74
N ASN A 380 14.97 -19.87 11.86
CA ASN A 380 15.64 -18.81 12.62
C ASN A 380 17.02 -18.59 11.97
N ILE A 381 17.26 -17.41 11.47
CA ILE A 381 18.50 -17.11 10.73
C ILE A 381 19.65 -16.62 11.62
N ASP A 382 19.45 -16.50 12.94
CA ASP A 382 20.50 -16.12 13.91
C ASP A 382 21.24 -14.84 13.51
N ALA A 383 20.46 -13.81 13.14
CA ALA A 383 21.02 -12.57 12.61
C ALA A 383 21.87 -11.81 13.64
N GLY A 384 21.47 -11.82 14.91
CA GLY A 384 22.23 -11.22 16.01
C GLY A 384 23.62 -11.80 16.20
N ASN A 385 23.86 -13.06 15.76
CA ASN A 385 25.15 -13.72 15.81
C ASN A 385 25.80 -13.90 14.43
N ASN A 386 25.54 -12.94 13.52
CA ASN A 386 26.08 -12.95 12.15
C ASN A 386 25.77 -14.22 11.35
N PHE A 387 24.58 -14.80 11.56
CA PHE A 387 24.05 -15.98 10.85
C PHE A 387 24.89 -17.26 11.03
N LYS A 388 25.57 -17.42 12.18
CA LYS A 388 26.48 -18.54 12.42
C LYS A 388 25.74 -19.83 12.77
N ALA A 389 24.54 -19.74 13.38
CA ALA A 389 23.78 -20.88 13.86
C ALA A 389 22.33 -20.89 13.32
N ILE A 390 22.18 -20.89 12.00
CA ILE A 390 20.86 -21.00 11.37
C ILE A 390 20.19 -22.29 11.81
N SER A 391 18.98 -22.17 12.38
CA SER A 391 18.20 -23.30 12.85
C SER A 391 16.88 -23.43 12.09
N ARG A 392 16.58 -24.65 11.64
CA ARG A 392 15.28 -25.01 11.04
C ARG A 392 14.41 -25.80 12.02
N ASP A 393 14.81 -25.86 13.28
CA ASP A 393 14.11 -26.59 14.32
C ASP A 393 12.87 -25.78 14.76
N ILE A 394 11.72 -26.15 14.21
CA ILE A 394 10.43 -25.54 14.52
C ILE A 394 9.97 -25.81 15.96
N SER A 395 10.48 -26.88 16.62
CA SER A 395 10.04 -27.25 17.97
C SER A 395 10.28 -26.15 19.00
N LYS A 396 11.32 -25.34 18.78
CA LYS A 396 11.68 -24.20 19.65
C LYS A 396 10.69 -23.04 19.62
N VAL A 397 9.84 -23.00 18.60
CA VAL A 397 8.84 -21.93 18.39
C VAL A 397 7.43 -22.50 18.24
N THR A 398 7.26 -23.80 18.50
CA THR A 398 5.95 -24.45 18.52
C THR A 398 5.29 -24.18 19.86
N CYS A 399 4.39 -23.23 19.90
CA CYS A 399 3.65 -22.81 21.08
C CYS A 399 2.31 -22.17 20.66
N GLU A 400 1.54 -21.72 21.61
CA GLU A 400 0.26 -21.04 21.40
C GLU A 400 0.22 -19.77 22.25
N LEU A 401 -0.14 -18.65 21.63
CA LEU A 401 -0.47 -17.43 22.32
C LEU A 401 -1.99 -17.29 22.39
N PRO A 402 -2.53 -16.61 23.42
CA PRO A 402 -3.94 -16.29 23.45
C PRO A 402 -4.35 -15.52 22.19
N PRO A 403 -5.52 -15.82 21.59
CA PRO A 403 -6.01 -15.07 20.45
C PRO A 403 -6.16 -13.59 20.79
N LEU A 404 -5.83 -12.72 19.84
CA LEU A 404 -6.09 -11.30 19.99
C LEU A 404 -7.59 -11.04 19.96
N ALA A 405 -8.05 -10.09 20.78
CA ALA A 405 -9.46 -9.75 20.84
C ALA A 405 -9.98 -9.24 19.50
N THR A 406 -11.16 -9.72 19.10
CA THR A 406 -11.92 -9.15 17.98
C THR A 406 -12.38 -7.73 18.33
N LYS A 407 -12.48 -6.90 17.34
CA LYS A 407 -13.06 -5.54 17.44
C LYS A 407 -14.53 -5.52 17.16
#